data_b03c84e70e9d2296f7d78607968ff7b4
#
_entry.id   b03c84e70e9d2296f7d78607968ff7b4
#
_cell.length_a   1.000
_cell.length_b   1.000
_cell.length_c   1.000
_cell.angle_alpha   90.00
_cell.angle_beta   90.00
_cell.angle_gamma   90.00
#
_symmetry.space_group_name_H-M   'P 1'
#
loop_
_entity.id
_entity.type
_entity.pdbx_description
1 polymer ?
#
loop_
_entity_poly.entity_id
_entity_poly.type
_entity_poly.pdbx_seq_one_letter_code
_entity_poly.pdbx_strand_id
1 'polypeptide(L)'
;MSKKKEVIKFSLQLLAIVAVTTVTFTKIIIPVRVDGQSMYPTLHDEDIAIVNALSLERSDIKRFDIVVLKCEKLDKDIVKRVIGLPGDTLVYRDDKLYINGTYYDEKYLNKDYIAKAKIKYQTELFTNDFEITLNDDEIFVLGDNRL
;
A
#
# COMPACT_ATOMS: atom_id res chain seq x y z
N MET A 1 5.55 -53.33 -0.45
CA MET A 1 6.33 -52.29 0.25
C MET A 1 6.00 -52.40 1.72
N SER A 2 6.97 -52.33 2.66
CA SER A 2 6.69 -52.58 4.11
C SER A 2 5.82 -51.40 4.62
N LYS A 3 4.75 -51.71 5.37
CA LYS A 3 3.87 -50.71 6.04
C LYS A 3 4.66 -49.63 6.77
N LYS A 4 5.82 -50.00 7.33
CA LYS A 4 6.73 -49.04 8.00
C LYS A 4 7.29 -47.97 7.06
N LYS A 5 7.61 -48.32 5.81
CA LYS A 5 8.09 -47.33 4.79
C LYS A 5 6.98 -46.38 4.34
N GLU A 6 5.74 -46.85 4.27
CA GLU A 6 4.58 -45.98 3.91
C GLU A 6 4.27 -45.00 5.01
N VAL A 7 4.29 -45.44 6.28
CA VAL A 7 4.11 -44.53 7.42
C VAL A 7 5.19 -43.46 7.48
N ILE A 8 6.48 -43.82 7.27
CA ILE A 8 7.57 -42.87 7.25
C ILE A 8 7.40 -41.84 6.10
N LYS A 9 7.03 -42.32 4.90
CA LYS A 9 6.79 -41.45 3.76
C LYS A 9 5.65 -40.45 4.02
N PHE A 10 4.55 -40.95 4.60
CA PHE A 10 3.40 -40.10 4.97
C PHE A 10 3.77 -39.05 6.02
N SER A 11 4.52 -39.45 7.06
CA SER A 11 4.97 -38.52 8.11
C SER A 11 5.90 -37.44 7.55
N LEU A 12 6.81 -37.76 6.62
CA LEU A 12 7.68 -36.79 5.96
C LEU A 12 6.89 -35.85 5.08
N GLN A 13 5.88 -36.30 4.35
CA GLN A 13 5.00 -35.46 3.56
C GLN A 13 4.22 -34.49 4.43
N LEU A 14 3.64 -34.98 5.54
CA LEU A 14 2.92 -34.16 6.49
C LEU A 14 3.83 -33.06 7.09
N LEU A 15 5.05 -33.42 7.49
CA LEU A 15 6.02 -32.52 8.03
C LEU A 15 6.40 -31.43 6.99
N ALA A 16 6.61 -31.81 5.73
CA ALA A 16 6.90 -30.89 4.65
C ALA A 16 5.74 -29.90 4.41
N ILE A 17 4.50 -30.38 4.39
CA ILE A 17 3.31 -29.52 4.25
C ILE A 17 3.24 -28.51 5.40
N VAL A 18 3.39 -28.97 6.65
CA VAL A 18 3.37 -28.08 7.82
C VAL A 18 4.50 -27.04 7.74
N ALA A 19 5.71 -27.45 7.37
CA ALA A 19 6.83 -26.53 7.24
C ALA A 19 6.58 -25.46 6.15
N VAL A 20 6.11 -25.86 4.97
CA VAL A 20 5.78 -24.94 3.87
C VAL A 20 4.67 -23.99 4.30
N THR A 21 3.59 -24.50 4.88
CA THR A 21 2.48 -23.67 5.34
C THR A 21 2.94 -22.66 6.39
N THR A 22 3.73 -23.09 7.37
CA THR A 22 4.26 -22.19 8.40
C THR A 22 5.12 -21.08 7.81
N VAL A 23 6.03 -21.41 6.89
CA VAL A 23 6.88 -20.41 6.22
C VAL A 23 6.01 -19.44 5.43
N THR A 24 5.02 -19.92 4.68
CA THR A 24 4.11 -19.07 3.90
C THR A 24 3.39 -18.07 4.79
N PHE A 25 2.75 -18.52 5.86
CA PHE A 25 1.98 -17.64 6.74
C PHE A 25 2.82 -16.74 7.64
N THR A 26 4.08 -17.08 7.92
CA THR A 26 4.92 -16.26 8.79
C THR A 26 5.85 -15.29 8.04
N LYS A 27 6.13 -15.54 6.75
CA LYS A 27 7.12 -14.79 5.98
C LYS A 27 6.56 -14.12 4.73
N ILE A 28 5.44 -14.61 4.20
CA ILE A 28 4.89 -14.15 2.91
C ILE A 28 3.63 -13.32 3.12
N ILE A 29 2.76 -13.76 4.05
CA ILE A 29 1.45 -13.15 4.32
C ILE A 29 1.50 -12.52 5.71
N ILE A 30 1.62 -11.19 5.76
CA ILE A 30 1.68 -10.45 7.01
C ILE A 30 0.37 -9.69 7.21
N PRO A 31 -0.48 -10.08 8.19
CA PRO A 31 -1.65 -9.28 8.52
C PRO A 31 -1.22 -8.00 9.25
N VAL A 32 -1.75 -6.87 8.81
CA VAL A 32 -1.52 -5.54 9.42
C VAL A 32 -2.86 -4.93 9.76
N ARG A 33 -3.00 -4.39 10.96
CA ARG A 33 -4.17 -3.59 11.32
C ARG A 33 -3.97 -2.15 10.83
N VAL A 34 -4.97 -1.62 10.14
CA VAL A 34 -4.99 -0.22 9.71
C VAL A 34 -5.31 0.65 10.93
N ASP A 35 -4.47 1.64 11.21
CA ASP A 35 -4.66 2.63 12.27
C ASP A 35 -4.83 4.01 11.64
N GLY A 36 -6.00 4.62 11.90
CA GLY A 36 -6.36 5.95 11.42
C GLY A 36 -7.09 5.99 10.09
N GLN A 37 -7.39 7.19 9.64
CA GLN A 37 -8.30 7.45 8.52
C GLN A 37 -7.59 7.99 7.27
N SER A 38 -6.27 7.93 7.21
CA SER A 38 -5.52 8.52 6.10
C SER A 38 -5.73 7.83 4.74
N MET A 39 -6.22 6.59 4.74
CA MET A 39 -6.55 5.82 3.54
C MET A 39 -8.05 5.71 3.28
N TYR A 40 -8.88 6.38 4.09
CA TYR A 40 -10.31 6.41 3.88
C TYR A 40 -10.67 7.10 2.55
N PRO A 41 -11.66 6.63 1.77
CA PRO A 41 -12.57 5.52 2.03
C PRO A 41 -12.06 4.16 1.52
N THR A 42 -10.84 4.06 1.01
CA THR A 42 -10.26 2.81 0.47
C THR A 42 -10.01 1.78 1.56
N LEU A 43 -9.47 2.22 2.69
CA LEU A 43 -9.30 1.43 3.91
C LEU A 43 -9.90 2.22 5.08
N HIS A 44 -10.56 1.49 5.97
CA HIS A 44 -11.15 2.05 7.18
C HIS A 44 -10.24 1.80 8.38
N ASP A 45 -10.43 2.62 9.40
CA ASP A 45 -9.80 2.38 10.69
C ASP A 45 -10.18 1.00 11.22
N GLU A 46 -9.22 0.30 11.80
CA GLU A 46 -9.35 -1.07 12.31
C GLU A 46 -9.47 -2.18 11.25
N ASP A 47 -9.48 -1.88 9.96
CA ASP A 47 -9.42 -2.90 8.91
C ASP A 47 -8.16 -3.77 9.05
N ILE A 48 -8.29 -5.06 8.69
CA ILE A 48 -7.15 -5.97 8.60
C ILE A 48 -6.76 -6.08 7.13
N ALA A 49 -5.61 -5.51 6.79
CA ALA A 49 -4.99 -5.64 5.48
C ALA A 49 -3.97 -6.78 5.48
N ILE A 50 -3.82 -7.44 4.33
CA ILE A 50 -2.81 -8.47 4.13
C ILE A 50 -1.69 -7.88 3.27
N VAL A 51 -0.49 -7.84 3.82
CA VAL A 51 0.71 -7.40 3.11
C VAL A 51 1.41 -8.59 2.48
N ASN A 52 1.67 -8.50 1.19
CA ASN A 52 2.52 -9.44 0.48
C ASN A 52 4.00 -9.07 0.69
N ALA A 53 4.67 -9.79 1.58
CA ALA A 53 6.07 -9.51 1.92
C ALA A 53 7.08 -10.06 0.89
N LEU A 54 6.63 -10.75 -0.16
CA LEU A 54 7.52 -11.16 -1.27
C LEU A 54 7.86 -9.98 -2.21
N SER A 55 7.04 -8.95 -2.25
CA SER A 55 7.28 -7.75 -3.05
C SER A 55 8.08 -6.73 -2.24
N LEU A 56 9.28 -7.10 -1.79
CA LEU A 56 10.11 -6.26 -0.93
C LEU A 56 11.18 -5.47 -1.69
N GLU A 57 11.36 -5.74 -2.98
CA GLU A 57 12.30 -4.98 -3.79
C GLU A 57 11.64 -3.69 -4.30
N ARG A 58 12.35 -2.56 -4.19
CA ARG A 58 11.87 -1.25 -4.69
C ARG A 58 11.50 -1.28 -6.18
N SER A 59 12.14 -2.15 -6.96
CA SER A 59 11.89 -2.37 -8.39
C SER A 59 10.49 -2.89 -8.70
N ASP A 60 9.82 -3.54 -7.73
CA ASP A 60 8.49 -4.13 -7.91
C ASP A 60 7.35 -3.16 -7.60
N ILE A 61 7.66 -2.01 -6.98
CA ILE A 61 6.68 -0.99 -6.62
C ILE A 61 6.18 -0.30 -7.88
N LYS A 62 4.86 -0.32 -8.06
CA LYS A 62 4.19 0.35 -9.18
C LYS A 62 3.43 1.57 -8.69
N ARG A 63 3.20 2.50 -9.61
CA ARG A 63 2.34 3.64 -9.36
C ARG A 63 0.95 3.18 -8.96
N PHE A 64 0.40 3.83 -7.94
CA PHE A 64 -0.88 3.57 -7.29
C PHE A 64 -0.95 2.31 -6.43
N ASP A 65 0.13 1.57 -6.24
CA ASP A 65 0.19 0.51 -5.24
C ASP A 65 -0.04 1.08 -3.83
N ILE A 66 -0.71 0.29 -2.99
CA ILE A 66 -0.81 0.58 -1.56
C ILE A 66 0.37 -0.12 -0.87
N VAL A 67 1.15 0.65 -0.13
CA VAL A 67 2.37 0.17 0.53
C VAL A 67 2.32 0.43 2.03
N VAL A 68 2.99 -0.43 2.78
CA VAL A 68 3.28 -0.22 4.20
C VAL A 68 4.72 0.25 4.32
N LEU A 69 4.91 1.41 4.95
CA LEU A 69 6.21 2.06 5.09
C LEU A 69 6.51 2.27 6.57
N LYS A 70 7.75 2.01 6.96
CA LYS A 70 8.23 2.39 8.27
C LYS A 70 8.48 3.90 8.31
N CYS A 71 7.76 4.61 9.18
CA CYS A 71 7.95 6.03 9.38
C CYS A 71 8.80 6.26 10.64
N GLU A 72 10.09 6.54 10.47
CA GLU A 72 11.02 6.75 11.59
C GLU A 72 10.63 7.92 12.47
N LYS A 73 10.07 9.01 11.89
CA LYS A 73 9.63 10.18 12.65
C LYS A 73 8.48 9.88 13.61
N LEU A 74 7.64 8.90 13.29
CA LEU A 74 6.47 8.52 14.08
C LEU A 74 6.70 7.23 14.86
N ASP A 75 7.85 6.57 14.64
CA ASP A 75 8.20 5.23 15.17
C ASP A 75 7.08 4.21 14.96
N LYS A 76 6.45 4.27 13.80
CA LYS A 76 5.36 3.36 13.43
C LYS A 76 5.31 3.08 11.95
N ASP A 77 4.63 1.99 11.59
CA ASP A 77 4.29 1.69 10.20
C ASP A 77 3.10 2.52 9.76
N ILE A 78 3.15 3.04 8.54
CA ILE A 78 2.07 3.79 7.90
C ILE A 78 1.67 3.14 6.59
N VAL A 79 0.37 3.18 6.30
CA VAL A 79 -0.19 2.70 5.04
C VAL A 79 -0.45 3.90 4.14
N LYS A 80 0.08 3.90 2.92
CA LYS A 80 -0.06 4.99 1.94
C LYS A 80 -0.15 4.43 0.53
N ARG A 81 -0.56 5.28 -0.42
CA ARG A 81 -0.55 4.98 -1.86
C ARG A 81 0.64 5.64 -2.55
N VAL A 82 1.32 4.88 -3.40
CA VAL A 82 2.41 5.40 -4.24
C VAL A 82 1.84 6.28 -5.34
N ILE A 83 2.24 7.54 -5.38
CA ILE A 83 1.84 8.50 -6.41
C ILE A 83 2.99 8.75 -7.37
N GLY A 84 4.20 8.94 -6.86
CA GLY A 84 5.41 9.18 -7.65
C GLY A 84 6.41 8.06 -7.52
N LEU A 85 7.06 7.76 -8.63
CA LEU A 85 8.19 6.83 -8.72
C LEU A 85 9.50 7.61 -8.86
N PRO A 86 10.67 6.99 -8.64
CA PRO A 86 11.96 7.65 -8.77
C PRO A 86 12.10 8.45 -10.08
N GLY A 87 12.61 9.67 -9.98
CA GLY A 87 12.80 10.58 -11.11
C GLY A 87 11.55 11.30 -11.62
N ASP A 88 10.37 11.06 -11.04
CA ASP A 88 9.15 11.76 -11.47
C ASP A 88 9.12 13.23 -11.02
N THR A 89 8.55 14.08 -11.85
CA THR A 89 8.06 15.42 -11.47
C THR A 89 6.56 15.37 -11.33
N LEU A 90 6.07 15.61 -10.11
CA LEU A 90 4.67 15.61 -9.76
C LEU A 90 4.16 17.04 -9.60
N VAL A 91 3.02 17.33 -10.19
CA VAL A 91 2.30 18.60 -10.02
C VAL A 91 0.86 18.28 -9.65
N TYR A 92 0.41 18.78 -8.50
CA TYR A 92 -1.02 18.87 -8.20
C TYR A 92 -1.48 20.31 -8.41
N ARG A 93 -2.53 20.48 -9.19
CA ARG A 93 -3.18 21.76 -9.43
C ARG A 93 -4.67 21.57 -9.65
N ASP A 94 -5.47 22.30 -8.89
CA ASP A 94 -6.95 22.23 -8.95
C ASP A 94 -7.47 20.79 -8.82
N ASP A 95 -6.98 20.03 -7.84
CA ASP A 95 -7.29 18.60 -7.62
C ASP A 95 -6.93 17.69 -8.80
N LYS A 96 -6.04 18.09 -9.68
CA LYS A 96 -5.58 17.29 -10.81
C LYS A 96 -4.11 16.94 -10.65
N LEU A 97 -3.83 15.65 -10.81
CA LEU A 97 -2.46 15.12 -10.80
C LEU A 97 -1.87 15.14 -12.21
N TYR A 98 -0.70 15.75 -12.33
CA TYR A 98 0.15 15.65 -13.50
C TYR A 98 1.48 15.02 -13.11
N ILE A 99 1.94 14.05 -13.92
CA ILE A 99 3.22 13.38 -13.73
C ILE A 99 4.02 13.53 -15.01
N ASN A 100 5.19 14.13 -14.90
CA ASN A 100 6.05 14.46 -16.05
C ASN A 100 5.28 15.22 -17.14
N GLY A 101 4.42 16.16 -16.71
CA GLY A 101 3.57 16.98 -17.58
C GLY A 101 2.32 16.30 -18.13
N THR A 102 2.11 14.99 -17.87
CA THR A 102 0.94 14.25 -18.34
C THR A 102 -0.11 14.13 -17.24
N TYR A 103 -1.37 14.43 -17.58
CA TYR A 103 -2.51 14.28 -16.65
C TYR A 103 -2.79 12.81 -16.34
N TYR A 104 -3.00 12.53 -15.05
CA TYR A 104 -3.41 11.22 -14.53
C TYR A 104 -4.73 11.32 -13.79
N ASP A 105 -5.72 10.51 -14.22
CA ASP A 105 -6.99 10.37 -13.51
C ASP A 105 -6.83 9.41 -12.34
N GLU A 106 -7.03 9.89 -11.12
CA GLU A 106 -6.93 9.11 -9.89
C GLU A 106 -8.22 8.33 -9.63
N LYS A 107 -8.50 7.31 -10.45
CA LYS A 107 -9.74 6.52 -10.45
C LYS A 107 -10.07 5.83 -9.13
N TYR A 108 -9.08 5.66 -8.26
CA TYR A 108 -9.24 5.10 -6.93
C TYR A 108 -9.85 6.08 -5.92
N LEU A 109 -9.83 7.38 -6.22
CA LEU A 109 -10.45 8.39 -5.38
C LEU A 109 -11.97 8.42 -5.59
N ASN A 110 -12.70 8.26 -4.50
CA ASN A 110 -14.18 8.28 -4.54
C ASN A 110 -14.70 9.71 -4.67
N LYS A 111 -15.31 10.04 -5.82
CA LYS A 111 -15.80 11.39 -6.13
C LYS A 111 -16.88 11.89 -5.18
N ASP A 112 -17.77 10.99 -4.73
CA ASP A 112 -18.82 11.36 -3.77
C ASP A 112 -18.23 11.68 -2.40
N TYR A 113 -17.20 10.92 -1.99
CA TYR A 113 -16.47 11.20 -0.77
C TYR A 113 -15.76 12.57 -0.86
N ILE A 114 -15.04 12.84 -1.95
CA ILE A 114 -14.35 14.12 -2.17
C ILE A 114 -15.33 15.28 -2.05
N ALA A 115 -16.48 15.21 -2.71
CA ALA A 115 -17.49 16.28 -2.66
C ALA A 115 -17.99 16.51 -1.23
N LYS A 116 -18.32 15.44 -0.50
CA LYS A 116 -18.74 15.52 0.91
C LYS A 116 -17.65 16.06 1.83
N ALA A 117 -16.41 15.62 1.63
CA ALA A 117 -15.26 16.05 2.42
C ALA A 117 -15.00 17.56 2.23
N LYS A 118 -15.01 18.05 1.00
CA LYS A 118 -14.86 19.49 0.71
C LYS A 118 -15.90 20.34 1.41
N ILE A 119 -17.17 19.91 1.41
CA ILE A 119 -18.24 20.58 2.13
C ILE A 119 -17.99 20.55 3.64
N LYS A 120 -17.67 19.39 4.19
CA LYS A 120 -17.44 19.19 5.63
C LYS A 120 -16.29 20.08 6.15
N TYR A 121 -15.19 20.14 5.40
CA TYR A 121 -13.98 20.88 5.80
C TYR A 121 -13.95 22.31 5.26
N GLN A 122 -14.99 22.75 4.53
CA GLN A 122 -15.13 24.10 3.96
C GLN A 122 -13.91 24.49 3.10
N THR A 123 -13.46 23.56 2.25
CA THR A 123 -12.31 23.78 1.35
C THR A 123 -12.71 23.62 -0.11
N GLU A 124 -12.03 24.39 -0.98
CA GLU A 124 -12.20 24.29 -2.42
C GLU A 124 -11.37 23.15 -3.01
N LEU A 125 -10.23 22.82 -2.37
CA LEU A 125 -9.33 21.76 -2.81
C LEU A 125 -9.40 20.55 -1.88
N PHE A 126 -9.40 19.35 -2.46
CA PHE A 126 -9.24 18.09 -1.74
C PHE A 126 -7.76 17.75 -1.56
N THR A 127 -6.95 18.09 -2.56
CA THR A 127 -5.49 17.99 -2.51
C THR A 127 -4.91 19.38 -2.73
N ASN A 128 -4.10 19.87 -1.81
CA ASN A 128 -3.42 21.15 -1.95
C ASN A 128 -2.53 21.16 -3.20
N ASP A 129 -2.41 22.32 -3.83
CA ASP A 129 -1.51 22.51 -4.95
C ASP A 129 -0.05 22.39 -4.49
N PHE A 130 0.75 21.64 -5.23
CA PHE A 130 2.19 21.55 -5.03
C PHE A 130 2.91 21.05 -6.28
N GLU A 131 4.21 21.24 -6.31
CA GLU A 131 5.11 20.65 -7.31
C GLU A 131 6.33 20.07 -6.61
N ILE A 132 6.74 18.86 -7.00
CA ILE A 132 7.91 18.19 -6.47
C ILE A 132 8.57 17.32 -7.54
N THR A 133 9.89 17.35 -7.61
CA THR A 133 10.68 16.42 -8.42
C THR A 133 11.41 15.44 -7.51
N LEU A 134 11.26 14.15 -7.77
CA LEU A 134 11.82 13.07 -6.97
C LEU A 134 13.22 12.72 -7.46
N ASN A 135 14.10 12.38 -6.51
CA ASN A 135 15.40 11.81 -6.84
C ASN A 135 15.26 10.34 -7.29
N ASP A 136 16.35 9.76 -7.80
CA ASP A 136 16.36 8.38 -8.32
C ASP A 136 16.14 7.29 -7.26
N ASP A 137 16.17 7.65 -5.97
CA ASP A 137 15.95 6.75 -4.84
C ASP A 137 14.71 7.08 -4.01
N GLU A 138 13.88 8.02 -4.47
CA GLU A 138 12.69 8.50 -3.77
C GLU A 138 11.42 8.00 -4.41
N ILE A 139 10.42 7.71 -3.58
CA ILE A 139 9.02 7.55 -3.98
C ILE A 139 8.18 8.59 -3.24
N PHE A 140 7.13 9.06 -3.88
CA PHE A 140 6.18 9.97 -3.25
C PHE A 140 4.87 9.23 -2.95
N VAL A 141 4.39 9.35 -1.70
CA VAL A 141 3.21 8.63 -1.25
C VAL A 141 2.20 9.59 -0.62
N LEU A 142 0.92 9.34 -0.85
CA LEU A 142 -0.19 10.06 -0.22
C LEU A 142 -1.19 9.11 0.42
N GLY A 143 -1.98 9.61 1.35
CA GLY A 143 -3.21 8.97 1.76
C GLY A 143 -4.30 9.17 0.71
N ASP A 144 -5.31 8.31 0.68
CA ASP A 144 -6.49 8.52 -0.16
C ASP A 144 -7.43 9.59 0.46
N ASN A 145 -7.33 9.78 1.77
CA ASN A 145 -7.90 10.95 2.45
C ASN A 145 -6.84 12.06 2.48
N ARG A 146 -7.07 13.13 1.74
CA ARG A 146 -6.14 14.26 1.54
C ARG A 146 -6.40 15.44 2.50
N LEU A 147 -7.47 15.38 3.31
CA LEU A 147 -7.95 16.42 4.24
C LEU A 147 -7.75 16.01 5.70
#